data_2d8792e07922b5bee257678110ba96c9
#
_entry.id   2d8792e07922b5bee257678110ba96c9
#
_cell.length_a   1.000
_cell.length_b   1.000
_cell.length_c   1.000
_cell.angle_alpha   90.00
_cell.angle_beta   90.00
_cell.angle_gamma   90.00
#
_symmetry.space_group_name_H-M   'P 1'
#
loop_
_entity.id
_entity.type
_entity.pdbx_description
1 polymer ?
#
loop_
_entity_poly.entity_id
_entity_poly.type
_entity_poly.pdbx_seq_one_letter_code
_entity_poly.pdbx_strand_id
1 'polypeptide(L)'
;TPAYHQEEILNSLQKYLAARFQKDNSEMNNALARYETITADLPISSLNVKKLKNETWMNEVDLFVKSLAFYILSFLLIGVSWMVKPTLFRNISYLSLIVGFLIHGYGILLRMQIMGRPPVSTLYESVIFVSFIILLLAVTLEYFRADGIGIFIGSVGGSILHFVGFSYAADGDTLGMLVAVLDSNFWLATHVTTITIGYGASLAAGFI
;
A
#
# COMPACT_ATOMS: atom_id res chain seq x y z
N THR A 1 -31.94 10.73 14.13
CA THR A 1 -31.78 9.34 13.68
C THR A 1 -30.66 9.28 12.63
N PRO A 2 -29.82 8.23 12.58
CA PRO A 2 -28.64 8.18 11.68
C PRO A 2 -28.99 8.36 10.19
N ALA A 3 -30.17 7.96 9.76
CA ALA A 3 -30.62 8.09 8.38
C ALA A 3 -30.85 9.55 7.95
N TYR A 4 -31.34 10.40 8.82
CA TYR A 4 -31.57 11.82 8.55
C TYR A 4 -30.26 12.56 8.30
N HIS A 5 -29.25 12.31 9.10
CA HIS A 5 -27.93 12.95 8.89
C HIS A 5 -27.25 12.47 7.60
N GLN A 6 -27.43 11.22 7.19
CA GLN A 6 -26.89 10.73 5.92
C GLN A 6 -27.51 11.45 4.71
N GLU A 7 -28.82 11.66 4.72
CA GLU A 7 -29.54 12.35 3.66
C GLU A 7 -29.13 13.82 3.55
N GLU A 8 -28.93 14.48 4.68
CA GLU A 8 -28.48 15.88 4.74
C GLU A 8 -27.02 16.06 4.30
N ILE A 9 -26.15 15.14 4.67
CA ILE A 9 -24.76 15.10 4.20
C ILE A 9 -24.71 14.88 2.70
N LEU A 10 -25.46 13.92 2.17
CA LEU A 10 -25.52 13.64 0.73
C LEU A 10 -26.00 14.87 -0.06
N ASN A 11 -27.01 15.55 0.45
CA ASN A 11 -27.59 16.73 -0.17
C ASN A 11 -26.62 17.94 -0.17
N SER A 12 -25.86 18.10 0.91
CA SER A 12 -24.83 19.14 0.99
C SER A 12 -23.66 18.88 0.04
N LEU A 13 -23.23 17.61 -0.10
CA LEU A 13 -22.20 17.19 -1.06
C LEU A 13 -22.66 17.35 -2.51
N GLN A 14 -23.89 16.99 -2.82
CA GLN A 14 -24.46 17.18 -4.17
C GLN A 14 -24.52 18.68 -4.56
N LYS A 15 -24.93 19.54 -3.62
CA LYS A 15 -24.93 21.01 -3.84
C LYS A 15 -23.51 21.55 -4.03
N TYR A 16 -22.55 21.08 -3.24
CA TYR A 16 -21.14 21.45 -3.41
C TYR A 16 -20.61 21.05 -4.79
N LEU A 17 -20.89 19.84 -5.24
CA LEU A 17 -20.46 19.36 -6.56
C LEU A 17 -21.14 20.16 -7.68
N ALA A 18 -22.45 20.44 -7.58
CA ALA A 18 -23.18 21.24 -8.56
C ALA A 18 -22.61 22.66 -8.66
N ALA A 19 -22.37 23.33 -7.52
CA ALA A 19 -21.77 24.65 -7.44
C ALA A 19 -20.34 24.68 -8.03
N ARG A 20 -19.56 23.62 -7.81
CA ARG A 20 -18.21 23.47 -8.38
C ARG A 20 -18.25 23.37 -9.90
N PHE A 21 -19.19 22.61 -10.47
CA PHE A 21 -19.38 22.54 -11.93
C PHE A 21 -19.81 23.86 -12.53
N GLN A 22 -20.63 24.65 -11.81
CA GLN A 22 -21.10 25.98 -12.23
C GLN A 22 -20.10 27.10 -11.94
N LYS A 23 -18.99 26.81 -11.25
CA LYS A 23 -17.95 27.75 -10.78
C LYS A 23 -18.54 28.87 -9.88
N ASP A 24 -19.61 28.56 -9.15
CA ASP A 24 -20.19 29.47 -8.18
C ASP A 24 -19.55 29.31 -6.80
N ASN A 25 -18.57 30.17 -6.51
CA ASN A 25 -17.83 30.16 -5.26
C ASN A 25 -18.69 30.47 -4.02
N SER A 26 -19.82 31.22 -4.20
CA SER A 26 -20.71 31.56 -3.09
C SER A 26 -21.53 30.33 -2.64
N GLU A 27 -22.14 29.63 -3.58
CA GLU A 27 -22.89 28.40 -3.28
C GLU A 27 -21.96 27.26 -2.80
N MET A 28 -20.76 27.19 -3.35
CA MET A 28 -19.75 26.22 -2.90
C MET A 28 -19.36 26.41 -1.44
N ASN A 29 -19.10 27.66 -1.01
CA ASN A 29 -18.76 27.98 0.38
C ASN A 29 -19.94 27.76 1.33
N ASN A 30 -21.16 28.07 0.90
CA ASN A 30 -22.37 27.84 1.70
C ASN A 30 -22.66 26.35 1.89
N ALA A 31 -22.47 25.53 0.84
CA ALA A 31 -22.61 24.08 0.92
C ALA A 31 -21.55 23.45 1.81
N LEU A 32 -20.30 23.96 1.76
CA LEU A 32 -19.20 23.52 2.61
C LEU A 32 -19.45 23.85 4.08
N ALA A 33 -19.87 25.10 4.39
CA ALA A 33 -20.18 25.50 5.75
C ALA A 33 -21.34 24.66 6.34
N ARG A 34 -22.33 24.33 5.52
CA ARG A 34 -23.43 23.45 5.96
C ARG A 34 -22.97 22.03 6.21
N TYR A 35 -22.09 21.49 5.37
CA TYR A 35 -21.45 20.19 5.58
C TYR A 35 -20.65 20.16 6.89
N GLU A 36 -19.86 21.21 7.15
CA GLU A 36 -19.08 21.33 8.39
C GLU A 36 -19.96 21.39 9.63
N THR A 37 -21.08 22.13 9.60
CA THR A 37 -22.01 22.17 10.74
C THR A 37 -22.68 20.84 11.02
N ILE A 38 -23.12 20.11 9.98
CA ILE A 38 -23.75 18.79 10.14
C ILE A 38 -22.72 17.76 10.66
N THR A 39 -21.48 17.83 10.19
CA THR A 39 -20.44 16.88 10.62
C THR A 39 -19.86 17.19 11.99
N ALA A 40 -19.91 18.45 12.46
CA ALA A 40 -19.47 18.83 13.79
C ALA A 40 -20.34 18.24 14.90
N ASP A 41 -21.65 18.05 14.64
CA ASP A 41 -22.61 17.45 15.59
C ASP A 41 -22.60 15.91 15.59
N LEU A 42 -21.87 15.29 14.64
CA LEU A 42 -21.74 13.84 14.65
C LEU A 42 -20.69 13.42 15.72
N PRO A 43 -20.95 12.35 16.48
CA PRO A 43 -19.97 11.78 17.40
C PRO A 43 -18.85 11.10 16.61
N ILE A 44 -17.98 11.91 15.99
CA ILE A 44 -16.79 11.43 15.31
C ILE A 44 -15.81 11.02 16.40
N SER A 45 -15.68 9.71 16.62
CA SER A 45 -14.67 9.23 17.56
C SER A 45 -13.28 9.70 17.07
N SER A 46 -12.42 10.11 18.02
CA SER A 46 -11.04 10.53 17.73
C SER A 46 -10.25 9.50 16.92
N LEU A 47 -10.63 8.23 16.99
CA LEU A 47 -10.11 7.13 16.19
C LEU A 47 -10.43 7.24 14.70
N ASN A 48 -11.62 7.70 14.34
CA ASN A 48 -12.03 7.85 12.93
C ASN A 48 -11.28 9.00 12.27
N VAL A 49 -11.08 10.12 12.97
CA VAL A 49 -10.30 11.26 12.44
C VAL A 49 -8.84 10.89 12.20
N LYS A 50 -8.24 10.12 13.13
CA LYS A 50 -6.87 9.64 12.96
C LYS A 50 -6.73 8.67 11.78
N LYS A 51 -7.70 7.78 11.58
CA LYS A 51 -7.72 6.86 10.43
C LYS A 51 -7.83 7.62 9.11
N LEU A 52 -8.76 8.58 9.00
CA LEU A 52 -8.91 9.44 7.81
C LEU A 52 -7.63 10.22 7.50
N LYS A 53 -6.99 10.79 8.52
CA LYS A 53 -5.72 11.52 8.34
C LYS A 53 -4.61 10.59 7.84
N ASN A 54 -4.51 9.39 8.38
CA ASN A 54 -3.52 8.40 7.95
C ASN A 54 -3.79 7.92 6.52
N GLU A 55 -5.06 7.76 6.13
CA GLU A 55 -5.46 7.38 4.78
C GLU A 55 -5.13 8.47 3.76
N THR A 56 -5.48 9.73 4.07
CA THR A 56 -5.13 10.89 3.23
C THR A 56 -3.62 10.99 3.05
N TRP A 57 -2.86 10.88 4.14
CA TRP A 57 -1.41 10.91 4.09
C TRP A 57 -0.82 9.75 3.28
N MET A 58 -1.36 8.54 3.42
CA MET A 58 -0.93 7.37 2.66
C MET A 58 -1.14 7.56 1.15
N ASN A 59 -2.29 8.15 0.76
CA ASN A 59 -2.63 8.41 -0.63
C ASN A 59 -1.78 9.55 -1.23
N GLU A 60 -1.44 10.57 -0.44
CA GLU A 60 -0.56 11.67 -0.89
C GLU A 60 0.90 11.22 -1.05
N VAL A 61 1.36 10.32 -0.21
CA VAL A 61 2.78 9.92 -0.16
C VAL A 61 3.11 8.80 -1.15
N ASP A 62 2.12 8.01 -1.59
CA ASP A 62 2.30 6.87 -2.51
C ASP A 62 3.48 5.96 -2.15
N LEU A 63 3.45 5.42 -0.92
CA LEU A 63 4.56 4.63 -0.35
C LEU A 63 5.02 3.48 -1.25
N PHE A 64 4.07 2.81 -1.92
CA PHE A 64 4.39 1.67 -2.78
C PHE A 64 5.06 2.12 -4.09
N VAL A 65 4.71 3.28 -4.64
CA VAL A 65 5.41 3.87 -5.80
C VAL A 65 6.84 4.25 -5.43
N LYS A 66 7.04 4.84 -4.24
CA LYS A 66 8.38 5.17 -3.75
C LYS A 66 9.22 3.91 -3.52
N SER A 67 8.66 2.87 -2.92
CA SER A 67 9.39 1.60 -2.73
C SER A 67 9.79 0.98 -4.07
N LEU A 68 8.89 1.01 -5.07
CA LEU A 68 9.20 0.55 -6.43
C LEU A 68 10.37 1.32 -7.04
N ALA A 69 10.43 2.64 -6.87
CA ALA A 69 11.55 3.44 -7.37
C ALA A 69 12.90 3.00 -6.78
N PHE A 70 12.93 2.66 -5.47
CA PHE A 70 14.13 2.11 -4.83
C PHE A 70 14.49 0.71 -5.34
N TYR A 71 13.52 -0.14 -5.69
CA TYR A 71 13.79 -1.46 -6.28
C TYR A 71 14.36 -1.34 -7.68
N ILE A 72 13.81 -0.46 -8.51
CA ILE A 72 14.35 -0.17 -9.86
C ILE A 72 15.77 0.40 -9.75
N LEU A 73 16.01 1.35 -8.84
CA LEU A 73 17.33 1.90 -8.59
C LEU A 73 18.31 0.80 -8.13
N SER A 74 17.89 -0.06 -7.23
CA SER A 74 18.68 -1.21 -6.76
C SER A 74 19.04 -2.15 -7.91
N PHE A 75 18.09 -2.44 -8.80
CA PHE A 75 18.31 -3.27 -9.98
C PHE A 75 19.35 -2.65 -10.94
N LEU A 76 19.24 -1.36 -11.21
CA LEU A 76 20.21 -0.67 -12.07
C LEU A 76 21.61 -0.67 -11.45
N LEU A 77 21.71 -0.41 -10.15
CA LEU A 77 22.99 -0.35 -9.44
C LEU A 77 23.67 -1.73 -9.37
N ILE A 78 22.92 -2.83 -9.19
CA ILE A 78 23.51 -4.17 -9.20
C ILE A 78 24.01 -4.53 -10.60
N GLY A 79 23.31 -4.14 -11.67
CA GLY A 79 23.78 -4.30 -13.03
C GLY A 79 25.10 -3.55 -13.29
N VAL A 80 25.20 -2.31 -12.84
CA VAL A 80 26.46 -1.52 -12.92
C VAL A 80 27.56 -2.15 -12.07
N SER A 81 27.25 -2.72 -10.93
CA SER A 81 28.20 -3.41 -10.05
C SER A 81 28.97 -4.51 -10.78
N TRP A 82 28.29 -5.26 -11.64
CA TRP A 82 28.95 -6.34 -12.42
C TRP A 82 29.90 -5.82 -13.50
N MET A 83 29.77 -4.55 -13.90
CA MET A 83 30.55 -3.95 -15.00
C MET A 83 31.77 -3.13 -14.52
N VAL A 84 31.65 -2.39 -13.40
CA VAL A 84 32.61 -1.32 -13.08
C VAL A 84 33.34 -1.54 -11.74
N LYS A 85 32.62 -1.46 -10.61
CA LYS A 85 33.18 -1.57 -9.25
C LYS A 85 32.26 -2.46 -8.39
N PRO A 86 32.56 -3.76 -8.30
CA PRO A 86 31.63 -4.74 -7.73
C PRO A 86 31.26 -4.47 -6.27
N THR A 87 32.19 -4.09 -5.41
CA THR A 87 31.93 -3.94 -3.98
C THR A 87 31.17 -2.67 -3.64
N LEU A 88 31.53 -1.53 -4.25
CA LEU A 88 30.90 -0.25 -3.96
C LEU A 88 29.44 -0.21 -4.42
N PHE A 89 29.21 -0.51 -5.70
CA PHE A 89 27.88 -0.45 -6.29
C PHE A 89 26.95 -1.53 -5.71
N ARG A 90 27.46 -2.71 -5.39
CA ARG A 90 26.70 -3.73 -4.66
C ARG A 90 26.21 -3.23 -3.31
N ASN A 91 27.08 -2.60 -2.51
CA ASN A 91 26.70 -2.11 -1.19
C ASN A 91 25.66 -0.98 -1.28
N ILE A 92 25.80 -0.06 -2.26
CA ILE A 92 24.82 1.00 -2.48
C ILE A 92 23.49 0.40 -2.97
N SER A 93 23.53 -0.58 -3.87
CA SER A 93 22.36 -1.31 -4.34
C SER A 93 21.63 -2.03 -3.18
N TYR A 94 22.38 -2.70 -2.29
CA TYR A 94 21.84 -3.36 -1.12
C TYR A 94 21.17 -2.35 -0.16
N LEU A 95 21.81 -1.22 0.08
CA LEU A 95 21.23 -0.15 0.88
C LEU A 95 19.92 0.37 0.28
N SER A 96 19.90 0.59 -1.05
CA SER A 96 18.69 0.98 -1.77
C SER A 96 17.57 -0.06 -1.61
N LEU A 97 17.89 -1.35 -1.73
CA LEU A 97 16.94 -2.43 -1.54
C LEU A 97 16.35 -2.43 -0.13
N ILE A 98 17.19 -2.26 0.90
CA ILE A 98 16.75 -2.19 2.30
C ILE A 98 15.84 -0.97 2.52
N VAL A 99 16.18 0.20 2.01
CA VAL A 99 15.36 1.41 2.14
C VAL A 99 13.99 1.18 1.48
N GLY A 100 13.95 0.65 0.27
CA GLY A 100 12.71 0.27 -0.40
C GLY A 100 11.89 -0.75 0.40
N PHE A 101 12.53 -1.77 0.94
CA PHE A 101 11.90 -2.78 1.79
C PHE A 101 11.27 -2.20 3.07
N LEU A 102 11.95 -1.28 3.73
CA LEU A 102 11.43 -0.61 4.93
C LEU A 102 10.22 0.29 4.61
N ILE A 103 10.28 1.06 3.51
CA ILE A 103 9.15 1.88 3.04
C ILE A 103 7.96 0.99 2.69
N HIS A 104 8.20 -0.12 2.01
CA HIS A 104 7.17 -1.10 1.66
C HIS A 104 6.52 -1.70 2.91
N GLY A 105 7.31 -2.20 3.86
CA GLY A 105 6.82 -2.75 5.13
C GLY A 105 6.01 -1.72 5.93
N TYR A 106 6.46 -0.47 5.97
CA TYR A 106 5.71 0.61 6.59
C TYR A 106 4.36 0.85 5.89
N GLY A 107 4.32 0.82 4.56
CA GLY A 107 3.09 0.91 3.78
C GLY A 107 2.09 -0.19 4.12
N ILE A 108 2.55 -1.45 4.25
CA ILE A 108 1.72 -2.59 4.67
C ILE A 108 1.18 -2.37 6.09
N LEU A 109 2.03 -1.99 7.05
CA LEU A 109 1.62 -1.74 8.44
C LEU A 109 0.58 -0.63 8.52
N LEU A 110 0.76 0.45 7.77
CA LEU A 110 -0.18 1.56 7.73
C LEU A 110 -1.55 1.12 7.18
N ARG A 111 -1.57 0.33 6.10
CA ARG A 111 -2.82 -0.25 5.57
C ARG A 111 -3.52 -1.14 6.59
N MET A 112 -2.77 -1.98 7.31
CA MET A 112 -3.34 -2.81 8.39
C MET A 112 -3.99 -1.95 9.48
N GLN A 113 -3.37 -0.84 9.86
CA GLN A 113 -3.92 0.08 10.87
C GLN A 113 -5.19 0.79 10.39
N ILE A 114 -5.22 1.22 9.12
CA ILE A 114 -6.37 1.90 8.51
C ILE A 114 -7.54 0.93 8.36
N MET A 115 -7.29 -0.25 7.80
CA MET A 115 -8.32 -1.23 7.47
C MET A 115 -8.77 -2.06 8.69
N GLY A 116 -7.92 -2.20 9.73
CA GLY A 116 -8.19 -3.05 10.89
C GLY A 116 -8.25 -4.55 10.55
N ARG A 117 -7.61 -4.97 9.46
CA ARG A 117 -7.60 -6.34 8.95
C ARG A 117 -6.20 -6.73 8.42
N PRO A 118 -5.91 -8.06 8.26
CA PRO A 118 -4.63 -8.52 7.71
C PRO A 118 -4.41 -8.03 6.26
N PRO A 119 -3.13 -7.87 5.83
CA PRO A 119 -2.78 -7.25 4.54
C PRO A 119 -2.86 -8.24 3.36
N VAL A 120 -3.81 -9.16 3.38
CA VAL A 120 -3.98 -10.26 2.40
C VAL A 120 -5.45 -10.44 2.03
N SER A 121 -6.22 -9.38 2.17
CA SER A 121 -7.67 -9.43 2.04
C SER A 121 -8.16 -9.24 0.61
N THR A 122 -7.39 -8.55 -0.23
CA THR A 122 -7.69 -8.33 -1.66
C THR A 122 -6.56 -8.90 -2.52
N LEU A 123 -6.81 -9.10 -3.82
CA LEU A 123 -5.76 -9.53 -4.76
C LEU A 123 -4.58 -8.56 -4.78
N TYR A 124 -4.86 -7.26 -4.79
CA TYR A 124 -3.85 -6.22 -4.66
C TYR A 124 -2.98 -6.41 -3.41
N GLU A 125 -3.62 -6.51 -2.24
CA GLU A 125 -2.92 -6.68 -0.96
C GLU A 125 -2.10 -7.96 -0.93
N SER A 126 -2.65 -9.05 -1.45
CA SER A 126 -1.96 -10.35 -1.50
C SER A 126 -0.70 -10.29 -2.37
N VAL A 127 -0.75 -9.66 -3.54
CA VAL A 127 0.41 -9.51 -4.43
C VAL A 127 1.49 -8.62 -3.79
N ILE A 128 1.09 -7.51 -3.18
CA ILE A 128 2.01 -6.63 -2.44
C ILE A 128 2.64 -7.37 -1.26
N PHE A 129 1.87 -8.16 -0.52
CA PHE A 129 2.40 -8.96 0.59
C PHE A 129 3.35 -10.07 0.12
N VAL A 130 3.05 -10.78 -0.98
CA VAL A 130 3.97 -11.75 -1.60
C VAL A 130 5.28 -11.07 -2.00
N SER A 131 5.21 -9.88 -2.60
CA SER A 131 6.39 -9.08 -2.93
C SER A 131 7.24 -8.78 -1.69
N PHE A 132 6.60 -8.42 -0.57
CA PHE A 132 7.28 -8.18 0.70
C PHE A 132 8.03 -9.43 1.21
N ILE A 133 7.42 -10.62 1.10
CA ILE A 133 8.06 -11.88 1.51
C ILE A 133 9.27 -12.20 0.64
N ILE A 134 9.17 -12.03 -0.69
CA ILE A 134 10.31 -12.22 -1.60
C ILE A 134 11.45 -11.27 -1.23
N LEU A 135 11.15 -10.02 -0.96
CA LEU A 135 12.14 -9.01 -0.56
C LEU A 135 12.80 -9.37 0.78
N LEU A 136 12.03 -9.83 1.77
CA LEU A 136 12.56 -10.30 3.05
C LEU A 136 13.56 -11.43 2.87
N LEU A 137 13.19 -12.41 2.05
CA LEU A 137 14.07 -13.55 1.75
C LEU A 137 15.30 -13.09 0.95
N ALA A 138 15.14 -12.21 -0.02
CA ALA A 138 16.21 -11.66 -0.84
C ALA A 138 17.23 -10.85 -0.02
N VAL A 139 16.76 -9.99 0.88
CA VAL A 139 17.61 -9.22 1.81
C VAL A 139 18.36 -10.18 2.76
N THR A 140 17.67 -11.19 3.26
CA THR A 140 18.28 -12.22 4.13
C THR A 140 19.34 -13.04 3.37
N LEU A 141 19.03 -13.46 2.14
CA LEU A 141 19.97 -14.18 1.29
C LEU A 141 21.24 -13.38 1.02
N GLU A 142 21.09 -12.11 0.66
CA GLU A 142 22.23 -11.22 0.39
C GLU A 142 23.07 -10.96 1.64
N TYR A 143 22.42 -10.87 2.81
CA TYR A 143 23.15 -10.73 4.08
C TYR A 143 24.12 -11.89 4.35
N PHE A 144 23.73 -13.14 4.02
CA PHE A 144 24.57 -14.33 4.23
C PHE A 144 25.55 -14.59 3.09
N ARG A 145 25.16 -14.34 1.84
CA ARG A 145 25.99 -14.70 0.67
C ARG A 145 26.87 -13.55 0.16
N ALA A 146 26.37 -12.33 0.22
CA ALA A 146 27.09 -11.13 -0.20
C ALA A 146 27.66 -11.22 -1.65
N ASP A 147 26.93 -11.88 -2.56
CA ASP A 147 27.34 -12.11 -3.96
C ASP A 147 26.51 -11.27 -4.98
N GLY A 148 25.48 -10.55 -4.51
CA GLY A 148 24.59 -9.74 -5.33
C GLY A 148 23.39 -10.47 -5.91
N ILE A 149 23.31 -11.79 -5.75
CA ILE A 149 22.18 -12.60 -6.24
C ILE A 149 20.90 -12.25 -5.48
N GLY A 150 20.99 -12.10 -4.16
CA GLY A 150 19.86 -11.67 -3.33
C GLY A 150 19.32 -10.31 -3.77
N ILE A 151 20.20 -9.34 -4.05
CA ILE A 151 19.80 -8.02 -4.53
C ILE A 151 19.08 -8.13 -5.87
N PHE A 152 19.61 -8.91 -6.79
CA PHE A 152 19.00 -9.11 -8.11
C PHE A 152 17.60 -9.71 -8.00
N ILE A 153 17.44 -10.81 -7.27
CA ILE A 153 16.13 -11.49 -7.05
C ILE A 153 15.14 -10.53 -6.40
N GLY A 154 15.54 -9.83 -5.33
CA GLY A 154 14.68 -8.91 -4.61
C GLY A 154 14.24 -7.73 -5.46
N SER A 155 15.15 -7.12 -6.20
CA SER A 155 14.85 -5.96 -7.04
C SER A 155 13.96 -6.32 -8.23
N VAL A 156 14.20 -7.43 -8.90
CA VAL A 156 13.39 -7.91 -10.03
C VAL A 156 12.01 -8.38 -9.54
N GLY A 157 11.98 -9.30 -8.57
CA GLY A 157 10.74 -9.85 -8.02
C GLY A 157 9.87 -8.77 -7.38
N GLY A 158 10.50 -7.88 -6.59
CA GLY A 158 9.83 -6.73 -5.99
C GLY A 158 9.22 -5.81 -7.03
N SER A 159 9.94 -5.45 -8.08
CA SER A 159 9.44 -4.57 -9.15
C SER A 159 8.30 -5.22 -9.93
N ILE A 160 8.46 -6.45 -10.39
CA ILE A 160 7.44 -7.15 -11.18
C ILE A 160 6.13 -7.25 -10.39
N LEU A 161 6.20 -7.67 -9.13
CA LEU A 161 4.99 -7.82 -8.31
C LEU A 161 4.34 -6.48 -7.96
N HIS A 162 5.10 -5.37 -7.85
CA HIS A 162 4.51 -4.05 -7.73
C HIS A 162 3.73 -3.65 -8.98
N PHE A 163 4.28 -3.87 -10.18
CA PHE A 163 3.56 -3.62 -11.43
C PHE A 163 2.29 -4.45 -11.55
N VAL A 164 2.35 -5.74 -11.20
CA VAL A 164 1.17 -6.61 -11.15
C VAL A 164 0.15 -6.09 -10.12
N GLY A 165 0.61 -5.70 -8.93
CA GLY A 165 -0.25 -5.09 -7.91
C GLY A 165 -0.96 -3.84 -8.44
N PHE A 166 -0.22 -2.91 -9.05
CA PHE A 166 -0.79 -1.68 -9.59
C PHE A 166 -1.81 -1.92 -10.73
N SER A 167 -1.66 -2.99 -11.53
CA SER A 167 -2.67 -3.35 -12.51
C SER A 167 -4.00 -3.71 -11.85
N TYR A 168 -3.97 -4.42 -10.71
CA TYR A 168 -5.19 -4.69 -9.94
C TYR A 168 -5.75 -3.45 -9.24
N ALA A 169 -4.91 -2.48 -8.89
CA ALA A 169 -5.35 -1.21 -8.31
C ALA A 169 -6.10 -0.32 -9.32
N ALA A 170 -5.75 -0.41 -10.60
CA ALA A 170 -6.38 0.36 -11.67
C ALA A 170 -7.85 -0.04 -11.94
N ASP A 171 -8.22 -1.29 -11.60
CA ASP A 171 -9.57 -1.83 -11.84
C ASP A 171 -10.60 -1.41 -10.78
N GLY A 172 -10.22 -0.67 -9.72
CA GLY A 172 -11.17 -0.20 -8.71
C GLY A 172 -10.58 0.17 -7.35
N ASP A 173 -11.46 0.36 -6.38
CA ASP A 173 -11.13 0.73 -5.01
C ASP A 173 -10.35 -0.40 -4.31
N THR A 174 -9.07 -0.15 -4.02
CA THR A 174 -8.19 -1.10 -3.31
C THR A 174 -8.51 -1.23 -1.82
N LEU A 175 -9.39 -0.36 -1.30
CA LEU A 175 -9.84 -0.33 0.09
C LEU A 175 -11.25 -0.93 0.27
N GLY A 176 -11.83 -1.51 -0.79
CA GLY A 176 -13.17 -2.07 -0.80
C GLY A 176 -13.45 -3.09 0.30
N MET A 177 -14.73 -3.23 0.65
CA MET A 177 -15.16 -4.20 1.67
C MET A 177 -15.04 -5.63 1.15
N LEU A 178 -14.50 -6.51 1.99
CA LEU A 178 -14.47 -7.95 1.71
C LEU A 178 -15.86 -8.56 1.70
N VAL A 179 -16.11 -9.41 0.72
CA VAL A 179 -17.18 -10.40 0.82
C VAL A 179 -16.75 -11.42 1.89
N ALA A 180 -17.60 -11.66 2.87
CA ALA A 180 -17.33 -12.59 3.98
C ALA A 180 -17.18 -14.03 3.46
N VAL A 181 -15.95 -14.42 3.14
CA VAL A 181 -15.61 -15.79 2.72
C VAL A 181 -15.22 -16.66 3.90
N LEU A 182 -14.78 -16.03 5.03
CA LEU A 182 -14.40 -16.70 6.25
C LEU A 182 -15.06 -15.97 7.43
N ASP A 183 -15.76 -16.71 8.26
CA ASP A 183 -16.62 -16.21 9.34
C ASP A 183 -15.85 -15.61 10.53
N SER A 184 -14.51 -15.66 10.53
CA SER A 184 -13.70 -15.03 11.57
C SER A 184 -12.42 -14.39 11.04
N ASN A 185 -12.13 -13.17 11.51
CA ASN A 185 -10.87 -12.46 11.23
C ASN A 185 -9.62 -13.26 11.64
N PHE A 186 -9.73 -14.14 12.64
CA PHE A 186 -8.61 -14.98 13.09
C PHE A 186 -8.20 -16.02 12.03
N TRP A 187 -9.16 -16.76 11.47
CA TRP A 187 -8.88 -17.76 10.45
C TRP A 187 -8.43 -17.12 9.13
N LEU A 188 -9.04 -16.00 8.76
CA LEU A 188 -8.59 -15.20 7.62
C LEU A 188 -7.12 -14.77 7.79
N ALA A 189 -6.80 -14.18 8.94
CA ALA A 189 -5.45 -13.73 9.25
C ALA A 189 -4.44 -14.88 9.22
N THR A 190 -4.72 -15.97 9.90
CA THR A 190 -3.76 -17.07 10.08
C THR A 190 -3.59 -17.88 8.81
N HIS A 191 -4.69 -18.33 8.22
CA HIS A 191 -4.67 -19.26 7.08
C HIS A 191 -4.16 -18.56 5.81
N VAL A 192 -4.76 -17.43 5.46
CA VAL A 192 -4.40 -16.72 4.22
C VAL A 192 -2.99 -16.16 4.29
N THR A 193 -2.57 -15.61 5.45
CA THR A 193 -1.20 -15.12 5.62
C THR A 193 -0.18 -16.26 5.50
N THR A 194 -0.43 -17.42 6.11
CA THR A 194 0.48 -18.57 6.03
C THR A 194 0.62 -19.08 4.60
N ILE A 195 -0.48 -19.21 3.86
CA ILE A 195 -0.45 -19.62 2.45
C ILE A 195 0.30 -18.59 1.60
N THR A 196 0.05 -17.31 1.82
CA THR A 196 0.68 -16.24 1.05
C THR A 196 2.19 -16.17 1.31
N ILE A 197 2.65 -16.44 2.53
CA ILE A 197 4.08 -16.62 2.85
C ILE A 197 4.64 -17.80 2.06
N GLY A 198 3.93 -18.93 2.01
CA GLY A 198 4.33 -20.10 1.22
C GLY A 198 4.48 -19.78 -0.26
N TYR A 199 3.58 -19.02 -0.86
CA TYR A 199 3.69 -18.55 -2.24
C TYR A 199 4.92 -17.67 -2.46
N GLY A 200 5.15 -16.69 -1.56
CA GLY A 200 6.33 -15.85 -1.63
C GLY A 200 7.64 -16.62 -1.56
N ALA A 201 7.72 -17.59 -0.64
CA ALA A 201 8.90 -18.46 -0.50
C ALA A 201 9.12 -19.36 -1.73
N SER A 202 8.03 -19.92 -2.30
CA SER A 202 8.10 -20.76 -3.50
C SER A 202 8.54 -19.97 -4.73
N LEU A 203 8.03 -18.76 -4.90
CA LEU A 203 8.46 -17.85 -5.97
C LEU A 203 9.93 -17.45 -5.80
N ALA A 204 10.37 -17.10 -4.59
CA ALA A 204 11.78 -16.81 -4.33
C ALA A 204 12.69 -18.00 -4.64
N ALA A 205 12.29 -19.21 -4.28
CA ALA A 205 13.04 -20.43 -4.59
C ALA A 205 13.12 -20.72 -6.10
N GLY A 206 12.10 -20.33 -6.86
CA GLY A 206 12.10 -20.48 -8.32
C GLY A 206 13.06 -19.53 -9.06
N PHE A 207 13.54 -18.48 -8.39
CA PHE A 207 14.55 -17.55 -8.92
C PHE A 207 16.00 -17.96 -8.59
N ILE A 208 16.21 -18.94 -7.71
CA ILE A 208 17.52 -19.44 -7.26
C ILE A 208 17.92 -20.65 -8.08
#